data_b3d56be2f937b69ad81bdc594df585f8
#
_entry.id   b3d56be2f937b69ad81bdc594df585f8
#
_cell.length_a   1.000
_cell.length_b   1.000
_cell.length_c   1.000
_cell.angle_alpha   90.00
_cell.angle_beta   90.00
_cell.angle_gamma   90.00
#
_symmetry.space_group_name_H-M   'P 1'
#
loop_
_entity.id
_entity.type
_entity.pdbx_description
1 polymer ?
#
loop_
_entity_poly.entity_id
_entity_poly.type
_entity_poly.pdbx_seq_one_letter_code
_entity_poly.pdbx_strand_id
1 'polypeptide(L)' 'MPKKNYRIVTKGDAVRRARIVAGLTSAELAKAVGISRPMLSSIENGAGTSVKTAHKLANALGATFEDLFVIDNLKPEGER' A
#
# COMPACT_ATOMS: atom_id res chain seq x y z
N MET A 1 0.32 23.70 -10.31
CA MET A 1 0.08 22.64 -9.35
C MET A 1 1.23 21.66 -9.31
N PRO A 2 1.88 21.55 -8.17
CA PRO A 2 3.01 20.62 -8.12
C PRO A 2 2.55 19.21 -8.25
N LYS A 3 3.35 18.42 -8.92
CA LYS A 3 3.08 17.00 -9.04
C LYS A 3 3.68 16.29 -7.86
N LYS A 4 3.09 15.16 -7.54
CA LYS A 4 3.70 14.29 -6.56
C LYS A 4 5.00 13.77 -7.11
N ASN A 5 6.05 13.83 -6.32
CA ASN A 5 7.31 13.19 -6.68
C ASN A 5 7.61 12.03 -5.78
N TYR A 6 6.60 11.33 -5.34
CA TYR A 6 6.79 10.13 -4.55
C TYR A 6 5.67 9.16 -4.84
N ARG A 7 5.91 7.92 -4.51
CA ARG A 7 4.90 6.87 -4.53
C ARG A 7 4.95 6.17 -3.18
N ILE A 8 3.80 5.66 -2.77
CA ILE A 8 3.72 4.85 -1.57
C ILE A 8 3.55 3.42 -2.03
N VAL A 9 4.51 2.57 -1.71
CA VAL A 9 4.51 1.19 -2.16
C VAL A 9 4.76 0.27 -0.99
N THR A 10 4.31 -0.99 -1.13
CA THR A 10 4.53 -1.97 -0.09
C THR A 10 6.03 -2.20 0.12
N LYS A 11 6.39 -2.42 1.37
CA LYS A 11 7.77 -2.75 1.73
C LYS A 11 7.97 -4.23 1.46
N GLY A 12 8.53 -4.56 0.29
CA GLY A 12 8.63 -5.95 -0.12
C GLY A 12 7.25 -6.59 -0.14
N ASP A 13 7.09 -7.71 0.54
CA ASP A 13 5.79 -8.39 0.62
C ASP A 13 5.09 -8.14 1.96
N ALA A 14 5.41 -7.01 2.60
CA ALA A 14 4.92 -6.75 3.96
C ALA A 14 3.40 -6.72 4.05
N VAL A 15 2.72 -6.13 3.08
CA VAL A 15 1.26 -6.08 3.13
C VAL A 15 0.68 -7.48 3.03
N ARG A 16 1.19 -8.28 2.10
CA ARG A 16 0.72 -9.65 1.94
C ARG A 16 0.98 -10.47 3.20
N ARG A 17 2.18 -10.35 3.75
CA ARG A 17 2.53 -11.11 4.95
C ARG A 17 1.65 -10.72 6.12
N ALA A 18 1.43 -9.42 6.31
CA ALA A 18 0.57 -8.96 7.39
C ALA A 18 -0.85 -9.46 7.24
N ARG A 19 -1.34 -9.50 6.00
CA ARG A 19 -2.66 -10.02 5.73
C ARG A 19 -2.76 -11.50 6.12
N ILE A 20 -1.76 -12.27 5.72
CA ILE A 20 -1.75 -13.71 6.03
C ILE A 20 -1.66 -13.92 7.54
N VAL A 21 -0.80 -13.15 8.20
CA VAL A 21 -0.67 -13.27 9.65
C VAL A 21 -1.98 -12.91 10.34
N ALA A 22 -2.72 -11.95 9.80
CA ALA A 22 -4.00 -11.56 10.36
C ALA A 22 -5.12 -12.56 10.03
N GLY A 23 -4.84 -13.56 9.19
CA GLY A 23 -5.82 -14.57 8.85
C GLY A 23 -6.86 -14.10 7.85
N LEU A 24 -6.51 -13.11 7.02
CA LEU A 24 -7.48 -12.55 6.08
C LEU A 24 -7.18 -13.00 4.66
N THR A 25 -8.25 -13.29 3.93
CA THR A 25 -8.12 -13.50 2.49
C THR A 25 -8.02 -12.14 1.80
N SER A 26 -7.58 -12.18 0.54
CA SER A 26 -7.55 -10.95 -0.27
C SER A 26 -8.92 -10.30 -0.35
N ALA A 27 -9.97 -11.12 -0.54
CA ALA A 27 -11.31 -10.59 -0.63
C ALA A 27 -11.73 -9.91 0.67
N GLU A 28 -11.40 -10.53 1.79
CA GLU A 28 -11.78 -9.98 3.09
C GLU A 28 -11.08 -8.65 3.36
N LEU A 29 -9.80 -8.58 3.06
CA LEU A 29 -9.07 -7.35 3.30
C LEU A 29 -9.53 -6.25 2.35
N ALA A 30 -9.72 -6.58 1.07
CA ALA A 30 -10.19 -5.59 0.11
C ALA A 30 -11.53 -5.02 0.54
N LYS A 31 -12.43 -5.87 0.99
CA LYS A 31 -13.73 -5.43 1.46
C LYS A 31 -13.61 -4.54 2.68
N ALA A 32 -12.74 -4.91 3.61
CA ALA A 32 -12.57 -4.15 4.85
C ALA A 32 -12.10 -2.72 4.58
N VAL A 33 -11.27 -2.53 3.57
CA VAL A 33 -10.75 -1.20 3.27
C VAL A 33 -11.48 -0.52 2.11
N GLY A 34 -12.45 -1.18 1.52
CA GLY A 34 -13.26 -0.55 0.49
C GLY A 34 -12.60 -0.44 -0.87
N ILE A 35 -11.76 -1.40 -1.23
CA ILE A 35 -11.11 -1.43 -2.54
C ILE A 35 -11.43 -2.76 -3.20
N SER A 36 -11.16 -2.84 -4.50
CA SER A 36 -11.40 -4.08 -5.23
C SER A 36 -10.26 -5.07 -4.99
N ARG A 37 -10.54 -6.35 -5.20
CA ARG A 37 -9.50 -7.37 -5.08
C ARG A 37 -8.36 -7.14 -6.07
N PRO A 38 -8.64 -6.82 -7.34
CA PRO A 38 -7.53 -6.52 -8.26
C PRO A 38 -6.67 -5.35 -7.81
N MET A 39 -7.29 -4.34 -7.22
CA MET A 39 -6.53 -3.21 -6.70
C MET A 39 -5.64 -3.65 -5.55
N LEU A 40 -6.16 -4.45 -4.63
CA LEU A 40 -5.34 -4.96 -3.53
C LEU A 40 -4.19 -5.80 -4.06
N SER A 41 -4.46 -6.66 -5.04
CA SER A 41 -3.42 -7.48 -5.64
C SER A 41 -2.31 -6.63 -6.23
N SER A 42 -2.69 -5.57 -6.94
CA SER A 42 -1.71 -4.65 -7.50
C SER A 42 -0.85 -4.01 -6.41
N ILE A 43 -1.49 -3.59 -5.32
CA ILE A 43 -0.76 -2.98 -4.21
C ILE A 43 0.21 -3.98 -3.60
N GLU A 44 -0.22 -5.21 -3.41
CA GLU A 44 0.64 -6.26 -2.84
C GLU A 44 1.81 -6.58 -3.77
N ASN A 45 1.65 -6.34 -5.05
CA ASN A 45 2.69 -6.59 -6.04
C ASN A 45 3.53 -5.35 -6.34
N GLY A 46 3.37 -4.29 -5.58
CA GLY A 46 4.27 -3.15 -5.68
C GLY A 46 3.72 -1.93 -6.38
N ALA A 47 2.46 -1.94 -6.77
CA ALA A 47 1.87 -0.74 -7.37
C ALA A 47 1.73 0.35 -6.33
N GLY A 48 1.84 1.60 -6.75
CA GLY A 48 1.66 2.72 -5.85
C GLY A 48 0.24 2.83 -5.37
N THR A 49 0.06 3.36 -4.19
CA THR A 49 -1.26 3.56 -3.63
C THR A 49 -1.35 4.95 -3.00
N SER A 50 -2.56 5.38 -2.69
CA SER A 50 -2.76 6.68 -2.08
C SER A 50 -2.44 6.61 -0.59
N VAL A 51 -2.17 7.79 -0.02
CA VAL A 51 -1.92 7.89 1.41
C VAL A 51 -3.10 7.32 2.20
N LYS A 52 -4.31 7.68 1.77
CA LYS A 52 -5.51 7.26 2.48
C LYS A 52 -5.67 5.74 2.46
N THR A 53 -5.49 5.14 1.29
CA THR A 53 -5.63 3.70 1.18
C THR A 53 -4.54 2.98 1.98
N ALA A 54 -3.31 3.50 1.95
CA ALA A 54 -2.23 2.90 2.71
C ALA A 54 -2.55 2.89 4.21
N HIS A 55 -3.07 4.01 4.72
CA HIS A 55 -3.43 4.08 6.13
C HIS A 55 -4.61 3.17 6.47
N LYS A 56 -5.58 3.05 5.57
CA LYS A 56 -6.68 2.11 5.79
C LYS A 56 -6.19 0.68 5.87
N LEU A 57 -5.25 0.32 5.01
CA LEU A 57 -4.68 -1.02 5.04
C LEU A 57 -3.93 -1.25 6.34
N ALA A 58 -3.12 -0.30 6.76
CA ALA A 58 -2.38 -0.44 8.01
C ALA A 58 -3.34 -0.61 9.19
N ASN A 59 -4.38 0.20 9.24
CA ASN A 59 -5.36 0.10 10.32
C ASN A 59 -6.06 -1.25 10.33
N ALA A 60 -6.45 -1.72 9.15
CA ALA A 60 -7.14 -3.00 9.05
C ALA A 60 -6.26 -4.16 9.46
N LEU A 61 -4.96 -4.01 9.28
CA LEU A 61 -4.01 -5.08 9.59
C LEU A 61 -3.37 -4.92 10.98
N GLY A 62 -3.76 -3.88 11.70
CA GLY A 62 -3.21 -3.66 13.03
C GLY A 62 -1.73 -3.34 13.02
N ALA A 63 -1.26 -2.68 11.97
CA ALA A 63 0.14 -2.36 11.79
C ALA A 63 0.30 -0.86 11.57
N THR A 64 1.54 -0.40 11.63
CA THR A 64 1.79 1.00 11.33
C THR A 64 2.05 1.15 9.85
N PHE A 65 1.91 2.39 9.37
CA PHE A 65 2.23 2.70 7.98
C PHE A 65 3.66 2.24 7.66
N GLU A 66 4.59 2.53 8.54
CA GLU A 66 5.99 2.25 8.28
C GLU A 66 6.34 0.77 8.31
N ASP A 67 5.51 -0.02 8.97
CA ASP A 67 5.70 -1.46 8.94
C ASP A 67 5.40 -2.03 7.56
N LEU A 68 4.48 -1.41 6.84
CA LEU A 68 3.94 -1.98 5.62
C LEU A 68 4.40 -1.28 4.35
N PHE A 69 4.69 0.01 4.43
CA PHE A 69 4.90 0.82 3.24
C PHE A 69 6.18 1.61 3.33
N VAL A 70 6.70 1.97 2.18
CA VAL A 70 7.79 2.93 2.07
C VAL A 70 7.34 4.04 1.14
N ILE A 71 7.92 5.19 1.35
CA ILE A 71 7.71 6.32 0.46
C ILE A 71 8.86 6.32 -0.52
N ASP A 72 8.54 6.01 -1.77
CA ASP A 72 9.53 5.89 -2.81
C ASP A 72 9.60 7.21 -3.55
N ASN A 73 10.66 7.95 -3.33
CA ASN A 73 10.79 9.27 -3.93
C ASN A 73 11.15 9.16 -5.39
N LEU A 74 10.34 9.80 -6.21
CA LEU A 74 10.59 9.86 -7.64
C LEU A 74 11.34 11.15 -7.92
N LYS A 75 12.39 11.05 -8.72
CA LYS A 75 13.09 12.24 -9.12
C LYS A 75 12.30 12.96 -10.18
N PRO A 76 12.10 14.26 -10.03
CA PRO A 76 11.40 14.99 -11.09
C PRO A 76 12.20 14.94 -12.37
N GLU A 77 11.46 15.04 -13.47
CA GLU A 77 12.07 15.10 -14.76
C GLU A 77 13.01 16.29 -14.82
N GLY A 78 14.21 16.06 -15.30
CA GLY A 78 15.16 17.15 -15.43
C GLY A 78 15.97 17.42 -14.19
N GLU A 79 15.65 16.77 -13.10
CA GLU A 79 16.41 16.93 -11.89
C GLU A 79 17.65 16.05 -11.90
N ARG A 80 18.77 16.56 -11.42
CA ARG A 80 20.01 15.78 -11.40
C ARG A 80 20.70 15.84 -10.05
#